data_0f9197ac16d0110a005ae35de5e191ba
#
_entry.id   0f9197ac16d0110a005ae35de5e191ba
#
_cell.length_a   1.000
_cell.length_b   1.000
_cell.length_c   1.000
_cell.angle_alpha   90.00
_cell.angle_beta   90.00
_cell.angle_gamma   90.00
#
_symmetry.space_group_name_H-M   'P 1'
#
loop_
_entity.id
_entity.type
_entity.pdbx_description
1 polymer ?
#
loop_
_entity_poly.entity_id
_entity_poly.type
_entity_poly.pdbx_seq_one_letter_code
_entity_poly.pdbx_strand_id
1 'polypeptide(L)'
;MKIIKLDAINSTNDYLKELLKNKSIKKNYIFYSYNQTNGKGQRGNVWYSEPDKNLAFSLFLLSPTVNLKTQFIINILTSLFIIDFLDYFKIPNLSIKWPNDIMSGNKKICGILNEIQLKKKHIESIIIGFGININQENFNNLPNASSLKLITKKNYDLNNFTKILIKKLKKNNFFVPFFTDTETLNQENLISSYNNKLYCRKKLKSFKLSNGKIFHGNIESVDINGILNVKEKNHSFLRSFNSNEIKMII
;
A
#
# COMPACT_ATOMS: atom_id res chain seq x y z
N MET A 1 1.53 14.30 16.84
CA MET A 1 0.59 13.61 15.93
C MET A 1 -0.65 13.20 16.71
N LYS A 2 -1.86 13.54 16.22
CA LYS A 2 -3.15 13.18 16.85
C LYS A 2 -3.70 11.90 16.21
N ILE A 3 -4.31 11.04 17.01
CA ILE A 3 -4.90 9.77 16.56
C ILE A 3 -6.40 9.86 16.79
N ILE A 4 -7.20 9.59 15.77
CA ILE A 4 -8.66 9.69 15.79
C ILE A 4 -9.25 8.42 15.19
N LYS A 5 -10.06 7.71 15.97
CA LYS A 5 -10.94 6.65 15.49
C LYS A 5 -12.23 7.28 14.99
N LEU A 6 -12.70 6.85 13.84
CA LEU A 6 -14.01 7.19 13.27
C LEU A 6 -14.91 5.95 13.36
N ASP A 7 -16.14 6.11 13.84
CA ASP A 7 -17.05 4.97 14.01
C ASP A 7 -17.50 4.42 12.65
N ALA A 8 -17.98 5.30 11.76
CA ALA A 8 -18.28 4.98 10.38
C ALA A 8 -17.88 6.15 9.48
N ILE A 9 -17.38 5.84 8.28
CA ILE A 9 -16.94 6.85 7.31
C ILE A 9 -17.02 6.31 5.88
N ASN A 10 -17.27 7.17 4.91
CA ASN A 10 -17.23 6.78 3.50
C ASN A 10 -15.83 6.31 3.11
N SER A 11 -14.83 7.15 3.29
CA SER A 11 -13.42 6.85 3.07
C SER A 11 -12.55 7.67 4.00
N THR A 12 -11.62 7.02 4.70
CA THR A 12 -10.68 7.72 5.61
C THR A 12 -9.77 8.69 4.86
N ASN A 13 -9.37 8.37 3.62
CA ASN A 13 -8.59 9.27 2.76
C ASN A 13 -9.44 10.47 2.30
N ASP A 14 -10.67 10.25 1.85
CA ASP A 14 -11.52 11.35 1.39
C ASP A 14 -11.89 12.32 2.52
N TYR A 15 -12.14 11.78 3.69
CA TYR A 15 -12.37 12.61 4.88
C TYR A 15 -11.18 13.52 5.18
N LEU A 16 -9.97 13.01 5.08
CA LEU A 16 -8.75 13.81 5.21
C LEU A 16 -8.66 14.90 4.14
N LYS A 17 -8.98 14.58 2.89
CA LYS A 17 -9.01 15.58 1.80
C LYS A 17 -10.03 16.69 2.05
N GLU A 18 -11.18 16.33 2.58
CA GLU A 18 -12.21 17.30 2.94
C GLU A 18 -11.75 18.23 4.07
N LEU A 19 -11.17 17.67 5.13
CA LEU A 19 -10.60 18.47 6.22
C LEU A 19 -9.48 19.42 5.75
N LEU A 20 -8.70 19.00 4.75
CA LEU A 20 -7.67 19.84 4.14
C LEU A 20 -8.29 21.01 3.36
N LYS A 21 -9.29 20.73 2.51
CA LYS A 21 -10.00 21.79 1.77
C LYS A 21 -10.56 22.87 2.71
N ASN A 22 -11.09 22.45 3.85
CA ASN A 22 -11.64 23.33 4.86
C ASN A 22 -10.58 23.97 5.78
N LYS A 23 -9.28 23.80 5.47
CA LYS A 23 -8.12 24.29 6.24
C LYS A 23 -8.16 23.92 7.74
N SER A 24 -8.86 22.83 8.07
CA SER A 24 -9.06 22.39 9.46
C SER A 24 -7.87 21.59 10.01
N ILE A 25 -6.94 21.17 9.15
CA ILE A 25 -5.75 20.38 9.51
C ILE A 25 -4.51 21.27 9.50
N LYS A 26 -3.79 21.31 10.66
CA LYS A 26 -2.56 22.09 10.84
C LYS A 26 -1.38 21.26 11.35
N LYS A 27 -1.50 19.93 11.42
CA LYS A 27 -0.48 19.00 11.93
C LYS A 27 -0.68 17.60 11.41
N ASN A 28 0.22 16.68 11.73
CA ASN A 28 0.12 15.29 11.33
C ASN A 28 -0.97 14.56 12.12
N TYR A 29 -1.74 13.70 11.43
CA TYR A 29 -2.85 12.93 11.99
C TYR A 29 -2.79 11.48 11.56
N ILE A 30 -3.35 10.61 12.40
CA ILE A 30 -3.80 9.26 12.04
C ILE A 30 -5.32 9.24 12.19
N PHE A 31 -5.99 8.81 11.13
CA PHE A 31 -7.42 8.44 11.15
C PHE A 31 -7.54 6.96 10.85
N TYR A 32 -8.43 6.29 11.55
CA TYR A 32 -8.76 4.92 11.23
C TYR A 32 -10.24 4.61 11.53
N SER A 33 -10.77 3.62 10.83
CA SER A 33 -12.13 3.10 11.04
C SER A 33 -12.15 1.60 10.80
N TYR A 34 -13.08 0.94 11.46
CA TYR A 34 -13.43 -0.46 11.19
C TYR A 34 -14.67 -0.58 10.30
N ASN A 35 -15.34 0.55 10.02
CA ASN A 35 -16.51 0.61 9.17
C ASN A 35 -16.34 1.71 8.09
N GLN A 36 -15.84 1.29 6.92
CA GLN A 36 -15.68 2.15 5.75
C GLN A 36 -16.69 1.74 4.69
N THR A 37 -17.64 2.64 4.35
CA THR A 37 -18.80 2.31 3.52
C THR A 37 -18.58 2.53 2.02
N ASN A 38 -17.64 3.39 1.63
CA ASN A 38 -17.30 3.69 0.23
C ASN A 38 -15.77 3.76 0.05
N GLY A 39 -15.12 2.64 0.42
CA GLY A 39 -13.67 2.54 0.34
C GLY A 39 -13.15 2.69 -1.08
N LYS A 40 -12.02 3.39 -1.23
CA LYS A 40 -11.38 3.64 -2.52
C LYS A 40 -10.07 2.88 -2.65
N GLY A 41 -9.85 2.34 -3.84
CA GLY A 41 -8.57 1.82 -4.30
C GLY A 41 -7.97 2.72 -5.37
N GLN A 42 -6.84 2.30 -5.94
CA GLN A 42 -6.22 3.02 -7.05
C GLN A 42 -7.13 3.01 -8.29
N ARG A 43 -7.12 4.13 -9.06
CA ARG A 43 -7.77 4.26 -10.39
C ARG A 43 -9.25 3.97 -10.39
N GLY A 44 -9.97 4.45 -9.38
CA GLY A 44 -11.42 4.30 -9.30
C GLY A 44 -11.91 2.92 -8.87
N ASN A 45 -11.00 2.00 -8.55
CA ASN A 45 -11.40 0.72 -7.95
C ASN A 45 -12.03 0.94 -6.58
N VAL A 46 -12.98 0.08 -6.23
CA VAL A 46 -13.62 0.07 -4.91
C VAL A 46 -12.84 -0.85 -3.97
N TRP A 47 -12.65 -0.39 -2.73
CA TRP A 47 -12.18 -1.21 -1.62
C TRP A 47 -13.39 -1.68 -0.82
N TYR A 48 -13.79 -2.93 -1.01
CA TYR A 48 -14.91 -3.53 -0.28
C TYR A 48 -14.50 -3.93 1.14
N SER A 49 -15.31 -3.57 2.12
CA SER A 49 -15.07 -3.88 3.53
C SER A 49 -16.40 -4.14 4.25
N GLU A 50 -16.49 -5.28 4.94
CA GLU A 50 -17.59 -5.52 5.87
C GLU A 50 -17.39 -4.72 7.16
N PRO A 51 -18.47 -4.15 7.75
CA PRO A 51 -18.40 -3.44 9.02
C PRO A 51 -17.75 -4.29 10.12
N ASP A 52 -16.88 -3.69 10.92
CA ASP A 52 -16.22 -4.28 12.08
C ASP A 52 -15.44 -5.59 11.80
N LYS A 53 -14.97 -5.76 10.55
CA LYS A 53 -14.14 -6.92 10.16
C LYS A 53 -12.74 -6.55 9.73
N ASN A 54 -12.52 -5.30 9.30
CA ASN A 54 -11.31 -4.85 8.66
C ASN A 54 -10.80 -3.55 9.25
N LEU A 55 -9.60 -3.14 8.88
CA LEU A 55 -9.04 -1.85 9.24
C LEU A 55 -8.87 -0.99 7.98
N ALA A 56 -9.51 0.17 7.95
CA ALA A 56 -9.15 1.29 7.09
C ALA A 56 -8.31 2.28 7.89
N PHE A 57 -7.15 2.64 7.36
CA PHE A 57 -6.18 3.47 8.05
C PHE A 57 -5.62 4.53 7.11
N SER A 58 -5.54 5.77 7.58
CA SER A 58 -4.95 6.88 6.85
C SER A 58 -4.05 7.70 7.75
N LEU A 59 -2.80 7.84 7.33
CA LEU A 59 -1.82 8.71 7.93
C LEU A 59 -1.70 9.97 7.10
N PHE A 60 -1.88 11.11 7.71
CA PHE A 60 -1.68 12.43 7.09
C PHE A 60 -0.37 13.04 7.55
N LEU A 61 0.45 13.43 6.59
CA LEU A 61 1.72 14.12 6.80
C LEU A 61 1.67 15.48 6.12
N LEU A 62 1.93 16.54 6.88
CA LEU A 62 1.96 17.91 6.40
C LEU A 62 3.40 18.34 6.11
N SER A 63 3.60 18.98 4.97
CA SER A 63 4.90 19.54 4.52
C SER A 63 6.06 18.54 4.61
N PRO A 64 5.94 17.35 4.04
CA PRO A 64 7.04 16.40 3.97
C PRO A 64 8.11 16.89 3.00
N THR A 65 9.35 16.43 3.19
CA THR A 65 10.51 16.79 2.33
C THR A 65 10.75 15.81 1.19
N VAL A 66 9.81 14.90 0.93
CA VAL A 66 9.92 13.89 -0.14
C VAL A 66 10.03 14.57 -1.51
N ASN A 67 11.02 14.15 -2.30
CA ASN A 67 11.19 14.63 -3.67
C ASN A 67 10.10 14.03 -4.59
N LEU A 68 9.50 14.89 -5.43
CA LEU A 68 8.47 14.46 -6.41
C LEU A 68 9.00 13.42 -7.41
N LYS A 69 10.26 13.51 -7.81
CA LYS A 69 10.88 12.55 -8.75
C LYS A 69 10.94 11.13 -8.15
N THR A 70 11.06 11.02 -6.83
CA THR A 70 11.17 9.76 -6.12
C THR A 70 9.94 9.44 -5.26
N GLN A 71 8.78 10.01 -5.62
CA GLN A 71 7.54 9.85 -4.83
C GLN A 71 7.13 8.38 -4.61
N PHE A 72 7.58 7.44 -5.46
CA PHE A 72 7.30 6.01 -5.27
C PHE A 72 7.95 5.44 -4.01
N ILE A 73 8.94 6.13 -3.44
CA ILE A 73 9.55 5.77 -2.15
C ILE A 73 8.50 5.66 -1.03
N ILE A 74 7.40 6.42 -1.13
CA ILE A 74 6.27 6.35 -0.20
C ILE A 74 5.64 4.95 -0.24
N ASN A 75 5.46 4.39 -1.45
CA ASN A 75 4.95 3.02 -1.62
C ASN A 75 5.95 1.98 -1.11
N ILE A 76 7.24 2.17 -1.37
CA ILE A 76 8.30 1.27 -0.87
C ILE A 76 8.27 1.21 0.64
N LEU A 77 8.38 2.37 1.31
CA LEU A 77 8.39 2.47 2.78
C LEU A 77 7.12 1.90 3.40
N THR A 78 5.95 2.26 2.85
CA THR A 78 4.66 1.79 3.36
C THR A 78 4.52 0.28 3.20
N SER A 79 4.89 -0.27 2.04
CA SER A 79 4.81 -1.71 1.78
C SER A 79 5.72 -2.52 2.69
N LEU A 80 6.97 -2.08 2.85
CA LEU A 80 7.94 -2.74 3.74
C LEU A 80 7.49 -2.69 5.21
N PHE A 81 6.97 -1.54 5.64
CA PHE A 81 6.41 -1.40 6.98
C PHE A 81 5.23 -2.36 7.23
N ILE A 82 4.29 -2.46 6.28
CA ILE A 82 3.14 -3.36 6.42
C ILE A 82 3.59 -4.82 6.43
N ILE A 83 4.55 -5.21 5.59
CA ILE A 83 5.15 -6.55 5.60
C ILE A 83 5.74 -6.86 6.99
N ASP A 84 6.59 -5.97 7.53
CA ASP A 84 7.18 -6.15 8.86
C ASP A 84 6.10 -6.22 9.96
N PHE A 85 5.08 -5.38 9.86
CA PHE A 85 3.96 -5.40 10.79
C PHE A 85 3.18 -6.73 10.74
N LEU A 86 2.86 -7.24 9.56
CA LEU A 86 2.12 -8.49 9.39
C LEU A 86 2.98 -9.72 9.74
N ASP A 87 4.28 -9.67 9.52
CA ASP A 87 5.21 -10.72 9.94
C ASP A 87 5.26 -10.87 11.47
N TYR A 88 5.11 -9.77 12.22
CA TYR A 88 4.95 -9.83 13.67
C TYR A 88 3.77 -10.73 14.11
N PHE A 89 2.69 -10.77 13.32
CA PHE A 89 1.53 -11.67 13.54
C PHE A 89 1.73 -13.06 12.91
N LYS A 90 2.93 -13.36 12.39
CA LYS A 90 3.25 -14.64 11.74
C LYS A 90 2.34 -14.97 10.56
N ILE A 91 1.96 -13.95 9.80
CA ILE A 91 1.20 -14.17 8.56
C ILE A 91 2.14 -14.82 7.52
N PRO A 92 1.78 -15.99 6.97
CA PRO A 92 2.68 -16.73 6.09
C PRO A 92 2.79 -16.13 4.68
N ASN A 93 3.89 -16.40 3.99
CA ASN A 93 4.09 -16.14 2.56
C ASN A 93 3.79 -14.71 2.12
N LEU A 94 4.22 -13.73 2.93
CA LEU A 94 4.03 -12.31 2.66
C LEU A 94 4.86 -11.86 1.46
N SER A 95 4.25 -11.10 0.56
CA SER A 95 4.91 -10.51 -0.60
C SER A 95 4.20 -9.24 -1.06
N ILE A 96 4.87 -8.44 -1.89
CA ILE A 96 4.36 -7.19 -2.44
C ILE A 96 4.01 -7.42 -3.90
N LYS A 97 2.73 -7.37 -4.24
CA LYS A 97 2.29 -7.33 -5.63
C LYS A 97 2.28 -5.88 -6.09
N TRP A 98 3.24 -5.55 -6.94
CA TRP A 98 3.35 -4.22 -7.52
C TRP A 98 2.04 -3.77 -8.18
N PRO A 99 1.66 -2.48 -8.07
CA PRO A 99 2.43 -1.44 -7.38
C PRO A 99 2.11 -1.29 -5.88
N ASN A 100 1.00 -1.84 -5.35
CA ASN A 100 0.43 -1.37 -4.08
C ASN A 100 -0.35 -2.42 -3.28
N ASP A 101 -0.24 -3.70 -3.60
CA ASP A 101 -0.96 -4.77 -2.90
C ASP A 101 -0.03 -5.61 -2.03
N ILE A 102 -0.47 -5.96 -0.82
CA ILE A 102 0.22 -6.95 0.00
C ILE A 102 -0.52 -8.28 -0.11
N MET A 103 0.24 -9.31 -0.40
CA MET A 103 -0.23 -10.67 -0.61
C MET A 103 0.21 -11.58 0.52
N SER A 104 -0.60 -12.61 0.78
CA SER A 104 -0.19 -13.81 1.50
C SER A 104 -0.45 -15.00 0.58
N GLY A 105 0.59 -15.67 0.12
CA GLY A 105 0.52 -16.59 -1.00
C GLY A 105 -0.07 -15.88 -2.24
N ASN A 106 -1.14 -16.43 -2.81
CA ASN A 106 -1.81 -15.86 -3.99
C ASN A 106 -3.01 -14.97 -3.64
N LYS A 107 -3.19 -14.61 -2.37
CA LYS A 107 -4.35 -13.84 -1.90
C LYS A 107 -3.95 -12.44 -1.46
N LYS A 108 -4.68 -11.44 -1.93
CA LYS A 108 -4.55 -10.05 -1.49
C LYS A 108 -5.17 -9.89 -0.11
N ILE A 109 -4.38 -9.39 0.84
CA ILE A 109 -4.80 -9.14 2.23
C ILE A 109 -4.74 -7.67 2.63
N CYS A 110 -4.02 -6.85 1.86
CA CYS A 110 -3.97 -5.40 2.08
C CYS A 110 -3.82 -4.67 0.75
N GLY A 111 -4.41 -3.48 0.68
CA GLY A 111 -4.23 -2.52 -0.42
C GLY A 111 -3.75 -1.19 0.11
N ILE A 112 -2.80 -0.57 -0.59
CA ILE A 112 -2.22 0.73 -0.25
C ILE A 112 -2.73 1.78 -1.25
N LEU A 113 -3.13 2.94 -0.75
CA LEU A 113 -3.56 4.08 -1.54
C LEU A 113 -2.90 5.36 -1.01
N ASN A 114 -1.74 5.68 -1.56
CA ASN A 114 -1.05 6.93 -1.24
C ASN A 114 -1.54 8.04 -2.17
N GLU A 115 -1.84 9.21 -1.59
CA GLU A 115 -2.31 10.38 -2.31
C GLU A 115 -1.45 11.59 -1.91
N ILE A 116 -0.98 12.32 -2.92
CA ILE A 116 -0.07 13.45 -2.76
C ILE A 116 -0.81 14.72 -3.18
N GLN A 117 -0.75 15.73 -2.34
CA GLN A 117 -1.22 17.06 -2.68
C GLN A 117 -0.04 17.99 -2.97
N LEU A 118 -0.13 18.67 -4.09
CA LEU A 118 0.88 19.62 -4.52
C LEU A 118 0.42 21.05 -4.31
N LYS A 119 1.35 21.90 -3.86
CA LYS A 119 1.22 23.34 -3.88
C LYS A 119 2.37 23.92 -4.67
N LYS A 120 2.06 24.54 -5.82
CA LYS A 120 3.07 24.93 -6.82
C LYS A 120 3.86 23.67 -7.23
N LYS A 121 5.18 23.65 -6.97
CA LYS A 121 6.10 22.55 -7.33
C LYS A 121 6.53 21.69 -6.14
N HIS A 122 5.91 21.85 -4.96
CA HIS A 122 6.27 21.14 -3.74
C HIS A 122 5.13 20.25 -3.26
N ILE A 123 5.47 19.19 -2.56
CA ILE A 123 4.48 18.36 -1.85
C ILE A 123 4.00 19.15 -0.63
N GLU A 124 2.74 19.54 -0.62
CA GLU A 124 2.09 20.20 0.52
C GLU A 124 1.73 19.17 1.59
N SER A 125 1.23 18.02 1.18
CA SER A 125 0.86 16.95 2.09
C SER A 125 0.83 15.59 1.41
N ILE A 126 0.94 14.54 2.24
CA ILE A 126 0.79 13.15 1.83
C ILE A 126 -0.29 12.51 2.69
N ILE A 127 -1.20 11.77 2.05
CA ILE A 127 -2.10 10.83 2.72
C ILE A 127 -1.61 9.43 2.39
N ILE A 128 -1.14 8.69 3.40
CA ILE A 128 -0.75 7.29 3.29
C ILE A 128 -1.94 6.46 3.77
N GLY A 129 -2.75 5.98 2.81
CA GLY A 129 -3.90 5.15 3.09
C GLY A 129 -3.60 3.66 2.88
N PHE A 130 -4.16 2.80 3.72
CA PHE A 130 -4.19 1.38 3.47
C PHE A 130 -5.37 0.70 4.14
N GLY A 131 -5.88 -0.34 3.49
CA GLY A 131 -6.90 -1.23 4.03
C GLY A 131 -6.31 -2.62 4.31
N ILE A 132 -6.56 -3.18 5.49
CA ILE A 132 -6.15 -4.55 5.85
C ILE A 132 -7.39 -5.39 6.08
N ASN A 133 -7.52 -6.49 5.35
CA ASN A 133 -8.56 -7.48 5.55
C ASN A 133 -8.19 -8.35 6.76
N ILE A 134 -8.89 -8.19 7.87
CA ILE A 134 -8.50 -8.83 9.14
C ILE A 134 -9.37 -10.05 9.44
N ASN A 135 -10.66 -9.83 9.69
CA ASN A 135 -11.58 -10.88 10.11
C ASN A 135 -12.69 -11.17 9.10
N GLN A 136 -12.73 -10.48 7.96
CA GLN A 136 -13.73 -10.69 6.92
C GLN A 136 -13.61 -12.09 6.32
N GLU A 137 -14.76 -12.77 6.14
CA GLU A 137 -14.83 -14.11 5.60
C GLU A 137 -15.44 -14.15 4.20
N ASN A 138 -16.35 -13.22 3.90
CA ASN A 138 -17.00 -13.17 2.60
C ASN A 138 -16.37 -12.05 1.73
N PHE A 139 -15.87 -12.42 0.56
CA PHE A 139 -15.30 -11.51 -0.43
C PHE A 139 -16.10 -11.47 -1.73
N ASN A 140 -17.33 -12.05 -1.73
CA ASN A 140 -18.21 -12.09 -2.90
C ASN A 140 -17.44 -12.49 -4.18
N ASN A 141 -17.51 -11.66 -5.21
CA ASN A 141 -16.87 -11.89 -6.50
C ASN A 141 -15.37 -11.49 -6.57
N LEU A 142 -14.65 -11.51 -5.44
CA LEU A 142 -13.22 -11.18 -5.37
C LEU A 142 -12.36 -12.41 -5.07
N PRO A 143 -12.19 -13.35 -6.03
CA PRO A 143 -11.55 -14.64 -5.78
C PRO A 143 -10.10 -14.55 -5.32
N ASN A 144 -9.43 -13.42 -5.61
CA ASN A 144 -8.05 -13.18 -5.23
C ASN A 144 -7.90 -12.42 -3.90
N ALA A 145 -9.01 -12.06 -3.22
CA ALA A 145 -8.97 -11.45 -1.89
C ALA A 145 -9.04 -12.51 -0.79
N SER A 146 -8.49 -12.18 0.37
CA SER A 146 -8.61 -12.97 1.60
C SER A 146 -8.37 -12.08 2.82
N SER A 147 -8.54 -12.66 4.01
CA SER A 147 -8.27 -12.00 5.29
C SER A 147 -7.23 -12.76 6.11
N LEU A 148 -6.70 -12.10 7.13
CA LEU A 148 -5.78 -12.73 8.08
C LEU A 148 -6.46 -13.92 8.76
N LYS A 149 -7.75 -13.78 9.13
CA LYS A 149 -8.56 -14.87 9.71
C LYS A 149 -8.61 -16.09 8.80
N LEU A 150 -8.93 -15.91 7.52
CA LEU A 150 -9.07 -17.04 6.58
C LEU A 150 -7.72 -17.75 6.36
N ILE A 151 -6.61 -17.01 6.40
CA ILE A 151 -5.26 -17.56 6.19
C ILE A 151 -4.75 -18.27 7.44
N THR A 152 -4.93 -17.67 8.61
CA THR A 152 -4.33 -18.18 9.86
C THR A 152 -5.30 -19.00 10.71
N LYS A 153 -6.59 -19.00 10.37
CA LYS A 153 -7.69 -19.61 11.14
C LYS A 153 -7.84 -19.00 12.56
N LYS A 154 -7.36 -17.77 12.77
CA LYS A 154 -7.43 -17.04 14.04
C LYS A 154 -8.27 -15.80 13.91
N ASN A 155 -9.07 -15.48 14.92
CA ASN A 155 -9.69 -14.16 15.06
C ASN A 155 -8.70 -13.17 15.67
N TYR A 156 -8.78 -11.93 15.23
CA TYR A 156 -7.95 -10.84 15.73
C TYR A 156 -8.84 -9.79 16.40
N ASP A 157 -8.48 -9.37 17.61
CA ASP A 157 -9.08 -8.19 18.23
C ASP A 157 -8.61 -6.94 17.47
N LEU A 158 -9.55 -6.23 16.83
CA LEU A 158 -9.24 -5.06 15.99
C LEU A 158 -8.62 -3.91 16.77
N ASN A 159 -9.07 -3.72 18.02
CA ASN A 159 -8.53 -2.64 18.85
C ASN A 159 -7.08 -2.92 19.24
N ASN A 160 -6.79 -4.15 19.67
CA ASN A 160 -5.42 -4.56 20.01
C ASN A 160 -4.52 -4.55 18.76
N PHE A 161 -5.01 -5.05 17.63
CA PHE A 161 -4.29 -5.03 16.35
C PHE A 161 -3.89 -3.60 15.95
N THR A 162 -4.84 -2.66 16.03
CA THR A 162 -4.60 -1.25 15.70
C THR A 162 -3.68 -0.57 16.72
N LYS A 163 -3.79 -0.88 18.02
CA LYS A 163 -2.87 -0.38 19.05
C LYS A 163 -1.42 -0.79 18.77
N ILE A 164 -1.21 -2.07 18.40
CA ILE A 164 0.12 -2.59 18.05
C ILE A 164 0.66 -1.90 16.79
N LEU A 165 -0.18 -1.72 15.76
CA LEU A 165 0.18 -0.99 14.54
C LEU A 165 0.69 0.43 14.86
N ILE A 166 -0.09 1.18 15.63
CA ILE A 166 0.25 2.55 16.00
C ILE A 166 1.53 2.58 16.86
N LYS A 167 1.70 1.62 17.76
CA LYS A 167 2.92 1.49 18.58
C LYS A 167 4.15 1.23 17.70
N LYS A 168 4.04 0.33 16.71
CA LYS A 168 5.11 0.05 15.75
C LYS A 168 5.45 1.26 14.88
N LEU A 169 4.45 1.97 14.36
CA LEU A 169 4.66 3.20 13.60
C LEU A 169 5.50 4.22 14.39
N LYS A 170 5.20 4.39 15.67
CA LYS A 170 5.95 5.31 16.56
C LYS A 170 7.35 4.79 16.88
N LYS A 171 7.47 3.52 17.26
CA LYS A 171 8.74 2.91 17.71
C LYS A 171 9.77 2.85 16.57
N ASN A 172 9.34 2.52 15.36
CA ASN A 172 10.24 2.35 14.21
C ASN A 172 10.56 3.69 13.53
N ASN A 173 10.17 4.82 14.14
CA ASN A 173 10.37 6.14 13.53
C ASN A 173 9.92 6.19 12.07
N PHE A 174 8.83 5.48 11.75
CA PHE A 174 8.30 5.36 10.38
C PHE A 174 8.14 6.71 9.68
N PHE A 175 7.93 7.75 10.45
CA PHE A 175 7.70 9.10 9.93
C PHE A 175 8.97 9.84 9.55
N VAL A 176 10.12 9.47 10.11
CA VAL A 176 11.38 10.19 9.92
C VAL A 176 11.77 10.28 8.45
N PRO A 177 11.73 9.21 7.63
CA PRO A 177 12.08 9.27 6.22
C PRO A 177 11.27 10.27 5.39
N PHE A 178 10.09 10.67 5.85
CA PHE A 178 9.25 11.65 5.14
C PHE A 178 9.60 13.10 5.43
N PHE A 179 10.42 13.34 6.46
CA PHE A 179 10.85 14.68 6.89
C PHE A 179 12.38 14.86 6.85
N THR A 180 13.10 13.86 6.39
CA THR A 180 14.53 13.93 6.08
C THR A 180 14.70 14.04 4.57
N ASP A 181 15.82 14.60 4.14
CA ASP A 181 16.15 14.58 2.72
C ASP A 181 16.21 13.14 2.23
N THR A 182 15.43 12.84 1.19
CA THR A 182 15.38 11.49 0.60
C THR A 182 16.71 11.08 -0.03
N GLU A 183 17.61 12.03 -0.32
CA GLU A 183 18.97 11.76 -0.78
C GLU A 183 19.85 11.15 0.33
N THR A 184 19.52 11.39 1.61
CA THR A 184 20.22 10.78 2.75
C THR A 184 19.77 9.36 3.05
N LEU A 185 18.65 8.92 2.48
CA LEU A 185 18.18 7.54 2.62
C LEU A 185 19.02 6.62 1.74
N ASN A 186 19.41 5.48 2.28
CA ASN A 186 20.05 4.44 1.48
C ASN A 186 19.01 3.83 0.52
N GLN A 187 18.80 4.51 -0.62
CA GLN A 187 17.79 4.15 -1.61
C GLN A 187 18.04 2.76 -2.21
N GLU A 188 19.31 2.38 -2.40
CA GLU A 188 19.68 1.05 -2.93
C GLU A 188 19.21 -0.07 -2.01
N ASN A 189 19.43 0.07 -0.70
CA ASN A 189 18.96 -0.91 0.29
C ASN A 189 17.44 -0.97 0.35
N LEU A 190 16.74 0.16 0.24
CA LEU A 190 15.28 0.19 0.23
C LEU A 190 14.71 -0.50 -1.02
N ILE A 191 15.26 -0.20 -2.19
CA ILE A 191 14.85 -0.81 -3.45
C ILE A 191 15.16 -2.31 -3.42
N SER A 192 16.35 -2.70 -2.95
CA SER A 192 16.72 -4.10 -2.81
C SER A 192 15.77 -4.85 -1.89
N SER A 193 15.45 -4.28 -0.72
CA SER A 193 14.51 -4.85 0.24
C SER A 193 13.11 -5.02 -0.35
N TYR A 194 12.61 -4.01 -1.07
CA TYR A 194 11.33 -4.06 -1.78
C TYR A 194 11.33 -5.14 -2.86
N ASN A 195 12.37 -5.16 -3.71
CA ASN A 195 12.50 -6.13 -4.79
C ASN A 195 12.58 -7.58 -4.27
N ASN A 196 13.21 -7.81 -3.12
CA ASN A 196 13.29 -9.13 -2.50
C ASN A 196 11.93 -9.62 -1.98
N LYS A 197 10.97 -8.72 -1.77
CA LYS A 197 9.59 -9.04 -1.35
C LYS A 197 8.59 -9.04 -2.51
N LEU A 198 9.02 -8.81 -3.77
CA LEU A 198 8.10 -8.78 -4.91
C LEU A 198 7.42 -10.13 -5.13
N TYR A 199 6.10 -10.08 -5.24
CA TYR A 199 5.27 -11.23 -5.57
C TYR A 199 5.63 -11.80 -6.94
N CYS A 200 5.88 -13.09 -6.98
CA CYS A 200 6.27 -13.83 -8.19
C CYS A 200 7.51 -13.29 -8.92
N ARG A 201 8.42 -12.59 -8.24
CA ARG A 201 9.71 -12.21 -8.83
C ARG A 201 10.43 -13.42 -9.41
N LYS A 202 11.04 -13.28 -10.59
CA LYS A 202 11.76 -14.32 -11.35
C LYS A 202 10.92 -15.56 -11.72
N LYS A 203 9.58 -15.50 -11.54
CA LYS A 203 8.65 -16.55 -11.98
C LYS A 203 7.94 -16.12 -13.25
N LEU A 204 7.81 -17.05 -14.21
CA LEU A 204 7.08 -16.79 -15.46
C LEU A 204 5.61 -16.50 -15.15
N LYS A 205 5.11 -15.36 -15.61
CA LYS A 205 3.73 -14.91 -15.45
C LYS A 205 3.19 -14.33 -16.73
N SER A 206 1.87 -14.31 -16.84
CA SER A 206 1.17 -13.67 -17.93
C SER A 206 0.82 -12.22 -17.57
N PHE A 207 1.02 -11.33 -18.50
CA PHE A 207 0.75 -9.91 -18.35
C PHE A 207 -0.15 -9.43 -19.47
N LYS A 208 -1.12 -8.58 -19.14
CA LYS A 208 -2.01 -7.89 -20.08
C LYS A 208 -1.62 -6.43 -20.16
N LEU A 209 -1.35 -5.94 -21.35
CA LEU A 209 -1.09 -4.53 -21.63
C LEU A 209 -2.40 -3.74 -21.71
N SER A 210 -2.31 -2.40 -21.60
CA SER A 210 -3.45 -1.49 -21.73
C SER A 210 -4.19 -1.63 -23.06
N ASN A 211 -3.49 -1.99 -24.13
CA ASN A 211 -4.07 -2.27 -25.45
C ASN A 211 -4.68 -3.68 -25.59
N GLY A 212 -4.76 -4.45 -24.49
CA GLY A 212 -5.33 -5.79 -24.47
C GLY A 212 -4.37 -6.93 -24.82
N LYS A 213 -3.19 -6.66 -25.40
CA LYS A 213 -2.21 -7.69 -25.78
C LYS A 213 -1.68 -8.41 -24.54
N ILE A 214 -1.58 -9.74 -24.62
CA ILE A 214 -1.02 -10.58 -23.56
C ILE A 214 0.38 -11.03 -23.97
N PHE A 215 1.31 -11.01 -23.00
CA PHE A 215 2.63 -11.60 -23.14
C PHE A 215 3.04 -12.31 -21.86
N HIS A 216 4.11 -13.13 -21.94
CA HIS A 216 4.66 -13.87 -20.82
C HIS A 216 6.05 -13.34 -20.48
N GLY A 217 6.33 -13.21 -19.20
CA GLY A 217 7.65 -12.73 -18.75
C GLY A 217 7.87 -12.91 -17.25
N ASN A 218 9.07 -12.59 -16.83
CA ASN A 218 9.49 -12.62 -15.42
C ASN A 218 9.67 -11.22 -14.91
N ILE A 219 9.10 -10.92 -13.73
CA ILE A 219 9.43 -9.68 -13.02
C ILE A 219 10.90 -9.77 -12.57
N GLU A 220 11.72 -8.82 -13.00
CA GLU A 220 13.09 -8.69 -12.57
C GLU A 220 13.23 -7.72 -11.40
N SER A 221 12.69 -6.52 -11.55
CA SER A 221 12.81 -5.46 -10.54
C SER A 221 11.74 -4.38 -10.68
N VAL A 222 11.67 -3.56 -9.66
CA VAL A 222 11.04 -2.24 -9.69
C VAL A 222 12.12 -1.23 -9.32
N ASP A 223 12.18 -0.10 -10.02
CA ASP A 223 13.11 0.97 -9.71
C ASP A 223 12.55 1.99 -8.70
N ILE A 224 13.35 3.00 -8.34
CA ILE A 224 12.97 4.04 -7.35
C ILE A 224 11.79 4.90 -7.84
N ASN A 225 11.57 4.99 -9.15
CA ASN A 225 10.48 5.72 -9.76
C ASN A 225 9.19 4.89 -9.84
N GLY A 226 9.25 3.61 -9.44
CA GLY A 226 8.13 2.68 -9.49
C GLY A 226 7.92 2.02 -10.84
N ILE A 227 8.90 2.07 -11.72
CA ILE A 227 8.88 1.40 -13.02
C ILE A 227 9.10 -0.10 -12.82
N LEU A 228 8.19 -0.91 -13.33
CA LEU A 228 8.27 -2.36 -13.33
C LEU A 228 9.11 -2.84 -14.52
N ASN A 229 10.18 -3.56 -14.26
CA ASN A 229 11.02 -4.18 -15.28
C ASN A 229 10.69 -5.66 -15.42
N VAL A 230 10.29 -6.07 -16.63
CA VAL A 230 9.90 -7.45 -16.96
C VAL A 230 10.77 -7.96 -18.10
N LYS A 231 11.39 -9.12 -17.90
CA LYS A 231 12.06 -9.85 -18.95
C LYS A 231 11.03 -10.71 -19.70
N GLU A 232 10.74 -10.34 -20.94
CA GLU A 232 9.80 -11.10 -21.76
C GLU A 232 10.36 -12.48 -22.14
N LYS A 233 9.51 -13.50 -22.13
CA LYS A 233 9.91 -14.87 -22.53
C LYS A 233 10.47 -14.84 -23.95
N ASN A 234 11.57 -15.51 -24.19
CA ASN A 234 12.27 -15.59 -25.47
C ASN A 234 12.92 -14.28 -25.97
N HIS A 235 13.02 -13.26 -25.11
CA HIS A 235 13.75 -12.02 -25.43
C HIS A 235 14.86 -11.77 -24.42
N SER A 236 15.99 -11.20 -24.88
CA SER A 236 17.13 -10.86 -24.01
C SER A 236 16.97 -9.50 -23.32
N PHE A 237 16.11 -8.62 -23.83
CA PHE A 237 15.92 -7.27 -23.32
C PHE A 237 14.84 -7.18 -22.24
N LEU A 238 14.98 -6.20 -21.38
CA LEU A 238 13.98 -5.83 -20.39
C LEU A 238 12.97 -4.85 -20.99
N ARG A 239 11.70 -5.04 -20.66
CA ARG A 239 10.65 -4.06 -20.92
C ARG A 239 10.29 -3.36 -19.63
N SER A 240 10.18 -2.06 -19.69
CA SER A 240 9.86 -1.19 -18.55
C SER A 240 8.46 -0.65 -18.65
N PHE A 241 7.71 -0.69 -17.55
CA PHE A 241 6.28 -0.34 -17.54
C PHE A 241 5.92 0.53 -16.36
N ASN A 242 5.13 1.55 -16.62
CA ASN A 242 4.35 2.24 -15.61
C ASN A 242 3.14 1.39 -15.17
N SER A 243 2.62 1.68 -14.00
CA SER A 243 1.52 0.93 -13.42
C SER A 243 0.19 0.99 -14.21
N ASN A 244 0.02 1.96 -15.14
CA ASN A 244 -1.15 2.07 -16.03
C ASN A 244 -1.01 1.28 -17.33
N GLU A 245 0.17 0.78 -17.67
CA GLU A 245 0.46 0.16 -18.95
C GLU A 245 0.30 -1.36 -18.91
N ILE A 246 0.35 -1.94 -17.72
CA ILE A 246 0.43 -3.40 -17.56
C ILE A 246 -0.33 -3.89 -16.32
N LYS A 247 -0.91 -5.08 -16.42
CA LYS A 247 -1.53 -5.82 -15.32
C LYS A 247 -1.10 -7.28 -15.36
N MET A 248 -0.58 -7.79 -14.23
CA MET A 248 -0.30 -9.22 -14.10
C MET A 248 -1.61 -10.00 -13.95
N ILE A 249 -1.77 -11.07 -14.72
CA ILE A 249 -2.88 -12.02 -14.64
C ILE A 249 -2.55 -13.02 -13.52
N ILE A 250 -3.49 -13.18 -12.54
CA ILE A 250 -3.37 -14.12 -11.41
C ILE A 250 -4.35 -15.24 -11.60
#